data_3853c74b93de74c07d91ae2cafdae97e
#
_entry.id   3853c74b93de74c07d91ae2cafdae97e
#
_cell.length_a   1.000
_cell.length_b   1.000
_cell.length_c   1.000
_cell.angle_alpha   90.00
_cell.angle_beta   90.00
_cell.angle_gamma   90.00
#
_symmetry.space_group_name_H-M   'P 1'
#
loop_
_entity.id
_entity.type
_entity.pdbx_description
1 polymer ?
#
loop_
_entity_poly.entity_id
_entity_poly.type
_entity_poly.pdbx_seq_one_letter_code
_entity_poly.pdbx_strand_id
1 'polypeptide(L)'
;MVKKHTAKELEQFIELYLDGVSFRELRSEYGLKISPGSFNMYFLNYKAHGPSVLEDRDGFNTYTNEFKEKVVKEFLESKTYFTAIARKYKIPCAKTVRNWIIKYTNGEAEKAYYPKPEVYTMKFRKTSHEERIFIVKDCIQNQLDYKQTAQ
;
A
#
# COMPACT_ATOMS: atom_id res chain seq x y z
N MET A 1 10.54 2.22 -4.19
CA MET A 1 11.44 2.55 -3.06
C MET A 1 12.22 1.30 -2.72
N VAL A 2 13.53 1.28 -2.85
CA VAL A 2 14.33 0.07 -2.57
C VAL A 2 14.30 -0.18 -1.06
N LYS A 3 13.87 -1.37 -0.64
CA LYS A 3 13.94 -1.78 0.76
C LYS A 3 15.41 -1.86 1.19
N LYS A 4 15.72 -1.34 2.36
CA LYS A 4 17.09 -1.34 2.90
C LYS A 4 17.48 -2.67 3.51
N HIS A 5 16.50 -3.49 3.87
CA HIS A 5 16.66 -4.82 4.48
C HIS A 5 15.59 -5.77 3.98
N THR A 6 15.94 -7.04 3.89
CA THR A 6 15.01 -8.14 3.62
C THR A 6 14.15 -8.46 4.85
N ALA A 7 13.07 -9.23 4.67
CA ALA A 7 12.23 -9.67 5.78
C ALA A 7 13.02 -10.48 6.82
N LYS A 8 13.90 -11.37 6.36
CA LYS A 8 14.75 -12.19 7.23
C LYS A 8 15.76 -11.37 8.05
N GLU A 9 16.38 -10.37 7.42
CA GLU A 9 17.28 -9.46 8.14
C GLU A 9 16.53 -8.64 9.19
N LEU A 10 15.34 -8.15 8.87
CA LEU A 10 14.51 -7.42 9.82
C LEU A 10 14.08 -8.31 11.01
N GLU A 11 13.77 -9.56 10.74
CA GLU A 11 13.45 -10.54 11.78
C GLU A 11 14.64 -10.75 12.72
N GLN A 12 15.84 -10.99 12.19
CA GLN A 12 17.06 -11.12 12.97
C GLN A 12 17.34 -9.89 13.84
N PHE A 13 17.19 -8.69 13.31
CA PHE A 13 17.36 -7.46 14.10
C PHE A 13 16.33 -7.34 15.23
N ILE A 14 15.09 -7.79 14.99
CA ILE A 14 14.05 -7.78 16.02
C ILE A 14 14.34 -8.82 17.11
N GLU A 15 14.80 -10.00 16.74
CA GLU A 15 15.21 -11.03 17.70
C GLU A 15 16.38 -10.56 18.58
N LEU A 16 17.44 -10.02 18.00
CA LEU A 16 18.55 -9.41 18.74
C LEU A 16 18.07 -8.29 19.69
N TYR A 17 17.12 -7.48 19.24
CA TYR A 17 16.54 -6.44 20.09
C TYR A 17 15.72 -7.01 21.25
N LEU A 18 15.02 -8.12 21.06
CA LEU A 18 14.31 -8.86 22.11
C LEU A 18 15.27 -9.50 23.11
N ASP A 19 16.45 -9.93 22.64
CA ASP A 19 17.53 -10.49 23.49
C ASP A 19 18.30 -9.40 24.23
N GLY A 20 17.93 -8.13 24.10
CA GLY A 20 18.47 -7.02 24.88
C GLY A 20 19.53 -6.17 24.16
N VAL A 21 19.83 -6.44 22.89
CA VAL A 21 20.74 -5.60 22.10
C VAL A 21 20.06 -4.25 21.85
N SER A 22 20.76 -3.17 22.15
CA SER A 22 20.20 -1.83 21.98
C SER A 22 20.06 -1.43 20.50
N PHE A 23 19.12 -0.52 20.17
CA PHE A 23 18.99 0.01 18.81
C PHE A 23 20.29 0.64 18.29
N ARG A 24 21.11 1.23 19.18
CA ARG A 24 22.39 1.82 18.83
C ARG A 24 23.38 0.76 18.36
N GLU A 25 23.49 -0.34 19.09
CA GLU A 25 24.35 -1.49 18.74
C GLU A 25 23.88 -2.17 17.45
N LEU A 26 22.56 -2.37 17.26
CA LEU A 26 22.01 -2.86 16.00
C LEU A 26 22.47 -2.03 14.81
N ARG A 27 22.58 -0.73 15.00
CA ARG A 27 23.02 0.19 13.95
C ARG A 27 24.54 0.22 13.76
N SER A 28 25.33 0.19 14.85
CA SER A 28 26.80 0.29 14.79
C SER A 28 27.48 -1.02 14.43
N GLU A 29 27.03 -2.13 15.00
CA GLU A 29 27.69 -3.42 14.90
C GLU A 29 27.02 -4.36 13.90
N TYR A 30 25.69 -4.36 13.85
CA TYR A 30 24.91 -5.26 12.98
C TYR A 30 24.45 -4.62 11.68
N GLY A 31 24.72 -3.33 11.47
CA GLY A 31 24.49 -2.66 10.16
C GLY A 31 23.03 -2.30 9.87
N LEU A 32 22.19 -2.10 10.88
CA LEU A 32 20.80 -1.66 10.73
C LEU A 32 20.73 -0.25 10.08
N LYS A 33 20.11 -0.12 8.89
CA LYS A 33 20.07 1.12 8.09
C LYS A 33 18.73 1.83 8.08
N ILE A 34 17.83 1.53 9.01
CA ILE A 34 16.52 2.19 9.11
C ILE A 34 16.47 3.16 10.30
N SER A 35 15.47 4.06 10.29
CA SER A 35 15.27 5.01 11.39
C SER A 35 14.69 4.33 12.63
N PRO A 36 14.87 4.89 13.84
CA PRO A 36 14.29 4.34 15.07
C PRO A 36 12.77 4.20 14.98
N GLY A 37 12.09 5.19 14.39
CA GLY A 37 10.63 5.15 14.20
C GLY A 37 10.19 4.03 13.27
N SER A 38 10.92 3.79 12.17
CA SER A 38 10.64 2.67 11.27
C SER A 38 10.89 1.33 11.95
N PHE A 39 11.99 1.20 12.69
CA PHE A 39 12.28 -0.01 13.44
C PHE A 39 11.19 -0.31 14.47
N ASN A 40 10.81 0.68 15.26
CA ASN A 40 9.75 0.52 16.26
C ASN A 40 8.40 0.10 15.62
N MET A 41 8.10 0.62 14.43
CA MET A 41 6.91 0.20 13.68
C MET A 41 6.99 -1.29 13.31
N TYR A 42 8.10 -1.76 12.76
CA TYR A 42 8.31 -3.17 12.44
C TYR A 42 8.26 -4.05 13.69
N PHE A 43 8.95 -3.65 14.75
CA PHE A 43 8.97 -4.35 16.04
C PHE A 43 7.56 -4.53 16.62
N LEU A 44 6.78 -3.46 16.71
CA LEU A 44 5.43 -3.52 17.25
C LEU A 44 4.46 -4.34 16.37
N ASN A 45 4.65 -4.31 15.05
CA ASN A 45 3.86 -5.15 14.14
C ASN A 45 4.27 -6.62 14.25
N TYR A 46 5.56 -6.92 14.35
CA TYR A 46 6.09 -8.27 14.58
C TYR A 46 5.55 -8.84 15.88
N LYS A 47 5.61 -8.08 16.98
CA LYS A 47 5.08 -8.49 18.28
C LYS A 47 3.56 -8.77 18.26
N ALA A 48 2.80 -8.03 17.45
CA ALA A 48 1.35 -8.19 17.35
C ALA A 48 0.92 -9.33 16.43
N HIS A 49 1.67 -9.62 15.37
CA HIS A 49 1.22 -10.46 14.25
C HIS A 49 2.23 -11.52 13.80
N GLY A 50 3.40 -11.58 14.41
CA GLY A 50 4.47 -12.53 14.08
C GLY A 50 5.25 -12.15 12.80
N PRO A 51 6.14 -13.04 12.33
CA PRO A 51 7.10 -12.75 11.24
C PRO A 51 6.45 -12.49 9.89
N SER A 52 5.28 -13.04 9.61
CA SER A 52 4.57 -12.86 8.32
C SER A 52 4.28 -11.40 7.96
N VAL A 53 4.32 -10.49 8.94
CA VAL A 53 4.10 -9.06 8.70
C VAL A 53 5.29 -8.36 8.04
N LEU A 54 6.47 -8.97 8.10
CA LEU A 54 7.72 -8.45 7.51
C LEU A 54 7.87 -8.82 6.04
N GLU A 55 7.15 -9.85 5.58
CA GLU A 55 7.19 -10.32 4.21
C GLU A 55 6.70 -9.26 3.22
N ASP A 56 7.19 -9.34 1.99
CA ASP A 56 6.71 -8.51 0.90
C ASP A 56 5.30 -8.93 0.50
N ARG A 57 4.42 -7.95 0.38
CA ARG A 57 3.08 -8.17 -0.13
C ARG A 57 3.05 -7.82 -1.61
N ASP A 58 2.57 -8.75 -2.41
CA ASP A 58 2.32 -8.52 -3.82
C ASP A 58 1.02 -7.68 -3.98
N GLY A 59 1.17 -6.49 -4.58
CA GLY A 59 0.05 -5.64 -4.95
C GLY A 59 -0.46 -4.67 -3.88
N PHE A 60 -1.55 -3.98 -4.23
CA PHE A 60 -2.21 -3.00 -3.36
C PHE A 60 -3.30 -3.69 -2.52
N ASN A 61 -3.37 -3.35 -1.23
CA ASN A 61 -4.46 -3.83 -0.40
C ASN A 61 -5.79 -3.17 -0.82
N THR A 62 -6.76 -3.98 -1.17
CA THR A 62 -8.14 -3.57 -1.39
C THR A 62 -8.96 -3.85 -0.14
N TYR A 63 -9.86 -2.93 0.21
CA TYR A 63 -10.70 -3.05 1.39
C TYR A 63 -12.15 -2.81 1.00
N THR A 64 -13.06 -3.66 1.49
CA THR A 64 -14.51 -3.47 1.29
C THR A 64 -15.02 -2.27 2.08
N ASN A 65 -16.18 -1.73 1.71
CA ASN A 65 -16.76 -0.60 2.44
C ASN A 65 -17.17 -0.99 3.86
N GLU A 66 -17.74 -2.19 4.03
CA GLU A 66 -18.11 -2.73 5.34
C GLU A 66 -16.88 -2.82 6.28
N PHE A 67 -15.73 -3.25 5.73
CA PHE A 67 -14.49 -3.30 6.51
C PHE A 67 -14.03 -1.91 6.93
N LYS A 68 -14.07 -0.92 6.02
CA LYS A 68 -13.68 0.47 6.31
C LYS A 68 -14.59 1.09 7.37
N GLU A 69 -15.90 0.91 7.22
CA GLU A 69 -16.88 1.39 8.22
C GLU A 69 -16.67 0.75 9.60
N LYS A 70 -16.40 -0.56 9.65
CA LYS A 70 -16.09 -1.25 10.90
C LYS A 70 -14.86 -0.63 11.58
N VAL A 71 -13.79 -0.39 10.82
CA VAL A 71 -12.55 0.21 11.34
C VAL A 71 -12.78 1.63 11.85
N VAL A 72 -13.57 2.43 11.11
CA VAL A 72 -13.90 3.81 11.48
C VAL A 72 -14.77 3.84 12.74
N LYS A 73 -15.81 3.02 12.82
CA LYS A 73 -16.68 2.94 13.99
C LYS A 73 -15.89 2.59 15.24
N GLU A 74 -15.05 1.54 15.16
CA GLU A 74 -14.20 1.17 16.30
C GLU A 74 -13.24 2.28 16.72
N PHE A 75 -12.66 3.02 15.76
CA PHE A 75 -11.81 4.16 16.09
C PHE A 75 -12.57 5.24 16.87
N LEU A 76 -13.77 5.58 16.42
CA LEU A 76 -14.61 6.59 17.06
C LEU A 76 -15.05 6.19 18.47
N GLU A 77 -15.29 4.90 18.70
CA GLU A 77 -15.67 4.34 20.00
C GLU A 77 -14.48 4.22 20.95
N SER A 78 -13.33 3.75 20.46
CA SER A 78 -12.20 3.35 21.31
C SER A 78 -11.27 4.50 21.72
N LYS A 79 -11.41 5.69 21.12
CA LYS A 79 -10.53 6.87 21.36
C LYS A 79 -9.03 6.57 21.28
N THR A 80 -8.64 5.59 20.47
CA THR A 80 -7.26 5.15 20.29
C THR A 80 -6.56 5.92 19.17
N TYR A 81 -5.26 5.66 18.97
CA TYR A 81 -4.48 6.28 17.90
C TYR A 81 -4.66 5.54 16.57
N PHE A 82 -4.57 6.26 15.44
CA PHE A 82 -4.63 5.68 14.09
C PHE A 82 -3.65 4.52 13.89
N THR A 83 -2.45 4.62 14.49
CA THR A 83 -1.42 3.58 14.42
C THR A 83 -1.82 2.30 15.17
N ALA A 84 -2.53 2.42 16.28
CA ALA A 84 -3.02 1.27 17.05
C ALA A 84 -4.12 0.53 16.29
N ILE A 85 -5.09 1.24 15.73
CA ILE A 85 -6.14 0.66 14.89
C ILE A 85 -5.54 0.04 13.62
N ALA A 86 -4.63 0.73 12.93
CA ALA A 86 -3.97 0.19 11.75
C ALA A 86 -3.27 -1.14 12.07
N ARG A 87 -2.57 -1.21 13.21
CA ARG A 87 -1.92 -2.45 13.66
C ARG A 87 -2.93 -3.54 13.95
N LYS A 88 -3.99 -3.25 14.72
CA LYS A 88 -5.04 -4.22 15.07
C LYS A 88 -5.63 -4.89 13.82
N TYR A 89 -5.90 -4.12 12.78
CA TYR A 89 -6.51 -4.59 11.53
C TYR A 89 -5.50 -4.98 10.43
N LYS A 90 -4.20 -5.08 10.77
CA LYS A 90 -3.10 -5.38 9.81
C LYS A 90 -3.07 -4.43 8.59
N ILE A 91 -3.47 -3.17 8.79
CA ILE A 91 -3.43 -2.13 7.77
C ILE A 91 -2.00 -1.58 7.72
N PRO A 92 -1.30 -1.65 6.58
CA PRO A 92 0.13 -1.31 6.52
C PRO A 92 0.45 0.15 6.86
N CYS A 93 -0.49 1.06 6.62
CA CYS A 93 -0.27 2.48 6.78
C CYS A 93 -1.38 3.15 7.59
N ALA A 94 -1.03 3.77 8.72
CA ALA A 94 -1.97 4.51 9.55
C ALA A 94 -2.62 5.70 8.82
N LYS A 95 -1.97 6.26 7.79
CA LYS A 95 -2.55 7.32 6.94
C LYS A 95 -3.79 6.82 6.21
N THR A 96 -3.85 5.53 5.85
CA THR A 96 -5.04 4.92 5.22
C THR A 96 -6.24 4.99 6.17
N VAL A 97 -6.07 4.59 7.42
CA VAL A 97 -7.11 4.68 8.46
C VAL A 97 -7.54 6.14 8.66
N ARG A 98 -6.57 7.06 8.81
CA ARG A 98 -6.85 8.49 8.95
C ARG A 98 -7.69 9.04 7.79
N ASN A 99 -7.36 8.66 6.55
CA ASN A 99 -8.11 9.11 5.38
C ASN A 99 -9.55 8.58 5.37
N TRP A 100 -9.79 7.34 5.80
CA TRP A 100 -11.15 6.80 5.92
C TRP A 100 -11.96 7.56 6.96
N ILE A 101 -11.38 7.87 8.11
CA ILE A 101 -12.05 8.63 9.17
C ILE A 101 -12.40 10.03 8.69
N ILE A 102 -11.48 10.75 8.03
CA ILE A 102 -11.75 12.08 7.50
C ILE A 102 -12.90 12.04 6.49
N LYS A 103 -12.93 11.09 5.58
CA LYS A 103 -14.01 10.93 4.61
C LYS A 103 -15.35 10.64 5.28
N TYR A 104 -15.33 9.73 6.24
CA TYR A 104 -16.53 9.38 6.99
C TYR A 104 -17.10 10.58 7.77
N THR A 105 -16.24 11.34 8.45
CA THR A 105 -16.66 12.54 9.21
C THR A 105 -17.11 13.68 8.31
N ASN A 106 -16.58 13.78 7.08
CA ASN A 106 -17.00 14.78 6.09
C ASN A 106 -18.30 14.37 5.35
N GLY A 107 -18.86 13.20 5.62
CA GLY A 107 -20.04 12.70 4.90
C GLY A 107 -19.74 12.31 3.44
N GLU A 108 -18.47 12.17 3.07
CA GLU A 108 -18.08 11.70 1.74
C GLU A 108 -18.36 10.20 1.64
N ALA A 109 -19.24 9.82 0.69
CA ALA A 109 -19.45 8.41 0.39
C ALA A 109 -18.13 7.76 -0.05
N GLU A 110 -17.69 6.74 0.67
CA GLU A 110 -16.53 5.95 0.27
C GLU A 110 -16.83 5.27 -1.07
N LYS A 111 -16.11 5.68 -2.11
CA LYS A 111 -16.16 4.95 -3.39
C LYS A 111 -15.59 3.56 -3.17
N ALA A 112 -16.45 2.55 -3.20
CA ALA A 112 -16.00 1.18 -3.25
C ALA A 112 -15.15 1.00 -4.52
N TYR A 113 -13.93 0.51 -4.36
CA TYR A 113 -13.18 0.03 -5.51
C TYR A 113 -13.80 -1.33 -5.89
N TYR A 114 -14.71 -1.29 -6.85
CA TYR A 114 -15.12 -2.48 -7.57
C TYR A 114 -14.16 -2.66 -8.74
N PRO A 115 -13.24 -3.63 -8.71
CA PRO A 115 -12.50 -3.97 -9.90
C PRO A 115 -13.56 -4.40 -10.94
N LYS A 116 -13.75 -3.60 -11.99
CA LYS A 116 -14.56 -4.03 -13.14
C LYS A 116 -13.72 -5.08 -13.88
N PRO A 117 -14.01 -6.38 -13.73
CA PRO A 117 -13.20 -7.43 -14.37
C PRO A 117 -13.22 -7.28 -15.90
N GLU A 118 -14.29 -6.73 -16.45
CA GLU A 118 -14.45 -6.47 -17.87
C GLU A 118 -13.44 -5.45 -18.44
N VAL A 119 -13.02 -4.46 -17.63
CA VAL A 119 -12.06 -3.43 -18.08
C VAL A 119 -10.62 -3.96 -18.08
N TYR A 120 -10.31 -4.95 -17.19
CA TYR A 120 -8.95 -5.49 -17.06
C TYR A 120 -8.71 -6.76 -17.87
N THR A 121 -9.77 -7.38 -18.42
CA THR A 121 -9.65 -8.54 -19.31
C THR A 121 -9.47 -8.17 -20.78
N MET A 122 -9.57 -6.90 -21.13
CA MET A 122 -9.12 -6.45 -22.44
C MET A 122 -7.62 -6.66 -22.55
N LYS A 123 -7.24 -7.79 -23.13
CA LYS A 123 -5.89 -7.94 -23.69
C LYS A 123 -5.75 -6.89 -24.75
N PHE A 124 -5.15 -5.75 -24.40
CA PHE A 124 -4.82 -4.74 -25.39
C PHE A 124 -4.06 -5.42 -26.53
N ARG A 125 -4.63 -5.38 -27.73
CA ARG A 125 -3.96 -5.83 -28.92
C ARG A 125 -2.65 -5.06 -29.05
N LYS A 126 -1.53 -5.76 -29.09
CA LYS A 126 -0.26 -5.10 -29.36
C LYS A 126 -0.28 -4.58 -30.81
N THR A 127 -0.30 -3.26 -30.96
CA THR A 127 -0.18 -2.61 -32.27
C THR A 127 1.25 -2.77 -32.79
N SER A 128 1.39 -3.13 -34.06
CA SER A 128 2.68 -3.18 -34.75
C SER A 128 3.25 -1.77 -34.94
N HIS A 129 4.53 -1.67 -35.27
CA HIS A 129 5.15 -0.38 -35.57
C HIS A 129 4.47 0.34 -36.75
N GLU A 130 4.10 -0.41 -37.80
CA GLU A 130 3.44 0.08 -38.99
C GLU A 130 2.01 0.59 -38.69
N GLU A 131 1.25 -0.16 -37.89
CA GLU A 131 -0.07 0.29 -37.42
C GLU A 131 0.01 1.59 -36.64
N ARG A 132 1.03 1.77 -35.79
CA ARG A 132 1.21 3.04 -35.04
C ARG A 132 1.47 4.21 -35.97
N ILE A 133 2.33 4.01 -36.99
CA ILE A 133 2.59 5.04 -38.00
C ILE A 133 1.31 5.38 -38.76
N PHE A 134 0.52 4.37 -39.15
CA PHE A 134 -0.76 4.58 -39.83
C PHE A 134 -1.73 5.40 -38.97
N ILE A 135 -1.95 4.98 -37.70
CA ILE A 135 -2.83 5.68 -36.77
C ILE A 135 -2.40 7.13 -36.55
N VAL A 136 -1.09 7.40 -36.42
CA VAL A 136 -0.58 8.77 -36.26
C VAL A 136 -0.84 9.61 -37.51
N LYS A 137 -0.63 9.07 -38.70
CA LYS A 137 -0.91 9.76 -39.97
C LYS A 137 -2.38 10.07 -40.14
N ASP A 138 -3.25 9.11 -39.86
CA ASP A 138 -4.71 9.27 -39.90
C ASP A 138 -5.18 10.32 -38.89
N CYS A 139 -4.67 10.29 -37.68
CA CYS A 139 -4.96 11.28 -36.65
C CYS A 139 -4.57 12.72 -37.07
N ILE A 140 -3.41 12.87 -37.72
CA ILE A 140 -2.96 14.16 -38.25
C ILE A 140 -3.87 14.64 -39.39
N GLN A 141 -4.29 13.75 -40.28
CA GLN A 141 -5.21 14.07 -41.38
C GLN A 141 -6.58 14.47 -40.86
N ASN A 142 -7.07 13.87 -39.81
CA ASN A 142 -8.34 14.17 -39.12
C ASN A 142 -8.23 15.33 -38.12
N GLN A 143 -7.27 16.24 -38.30
CA GLN A 143 -7.10 17.45 -37.49
C GLN A 143 -6.98 17.17 -35.97
N LEU A 144 -6.35 16.04 -35.60
CA LEU A 144 -6.18 15.57 -34.25
C LEU A 144 -7.49 15.18 -33.53
N ASP A 145 -8.51 14.79 -34.26
CA ASP A 145 -9.72 14.21 -33.69
C ASP A 145 -9.48 12.74 -33.29
N TYR A 146 -9.11 12.55 -32.00
CA TYR A 146 -8.82 11.23 -31.41
C TYR A 146 -10.05 10.31 -31.35
N LYS A 147 -11.28 10.85 -31.37
CA LYS A 147 -12.51 10.04 -31.34
C LYS A 147 -12.78 9.38 -32.68
N GLN A 148 -12.53 10.08 -33.79
CA GLN A 148 -12.67 9.50 -35.13
C GLN A 148 -11.56 8.49 -35.43
N THR A 149 -10.33 8.76 -34.99
CA THR A 149 -9.20 7.86 -35.21
C THR A 149 -9.30 6.54 -34.38
N ALA A 150 -10.11 6.51 -33.32
CA ALA A 150 -10.28 5.35 -32.44
C ALA A 150 -11.45 4.42 -32.85
N GLN A 151 -12.22 4.76 -33.90
CA GLN A 151 -13.26 3.91 -34.47
C GLN A 151 -12.69 2.97 -35.53
#